data_4366b687d847c92dc7dc8f1241a47ad5
#
_entry.id   4366b687d847c92dc7dc8f1241a47ad5
#
_cell.length_a   1.000
_cell.length_b   1.000
_cell.length_c   1.000
_cell.angle_alpha   90.00
_cell.angle_beta   90.00
_cell.angle_gamma   90.00
#
_symmetry.space_group_name_H-M   'P 1'
#
loop_
_entity.id
_entity.type
_entity.pdbx_description
1 polymer ?
#
loop_
_entity_poly.entity_id
_entity_poly.type
_entity_poly.pdbx_seq_one_letter_code
_entity_poly.pdbx_strand_id
1 'polypeptide(L)'
;KVAIYKWMERYPSGLDPRIIKVREKNRDRIINVIIKKIDSGIFKSNIYKFDKEMSHEEKYKKCLQWWDEKKFHFKFAIRSPQLLNEMLGNVLQPQTVERLQKAQQKGIPFFVNPYYLSLINANEPYFAVGADLAIQDYIFYTEQLIEEFGYIVAWEREDIVKPGKPNAAGWILPTQHNIHRRYPDVAILIPDTMGRSCGGLCSTCQRMFDFQNGHLNFNLDSLKPNTKWDEKLKSLMQYFENDS
;
A
#
# COMPACT_ATOMS: atom_id res chain seq x y z
N LYS A 1 -14.80 -10.17 34.50
CA LYS A 1 -13.82 -9.05 34.50
C LYS A 1 -12.36 -9.55 34.46
N VAL A 2 -11.95 -10.51 35.31
CA VAL A 2 -10.56 -11.04 35.35
C VAL A 2 -10.09 -11.60 34.00
N ALA A 3 -10.95 -12.31 33.27
CA ALA A 3 -10.61 -12.87 31.95
C ALA A 3 -10.38 -11.78 30.93
N ILE A 4 -11.11 -10.67 30.97
CA ILE A 4 -10.94 -9.52 30.07
C ILE A 4 -9.60 -8.84 30.34
N TYR A 5 -9.24 -8.62 31.61
CA TYR A 5 -7.94 -8.03 31.95
C TYR A 5 -6.76 -8.88 31.48
N LYS A 6 -6.82 -10.21 31.71
CA LYS A 6 -5.80 -11.15 31.19
C LYS A 6 -5.71 -11.12 29.68
N TRP A 7 -6.82 -10.97 28.97
CA TRP A 7 -6.84 -10.84 27.53
C TRP A 7 -6.20 -9.52 27.08
N MET A 8 -6.52 -8.40 27.73
CA MET A 8 -5.93 -7.09 27.46
C MET A 8 -4.42 -7.07 27.72
N GLU A 9 -3.94 -7.74 28.77
CA GLU A 9 -2.50 -7.88 29.04
C GLU A 9 -1.79 -8.67 27.93
N ARG A 10 -2.44 -9.71 27.41
CA ARG A 10 -1.90 -10.53 26.33
C ARG A 10 -1.91 -9.80 24.98
N TYR A 11 -2.87 -8.93 24.75
CA TYR A 11 -3.04 -8.18 23.49
C TYR A 11 -3.02 -6.67 23.78
N PRO A 12 -1.85 -6.08 23.97
CA PRO A 12 -1.75 -4.67 24.29
C PRO A 12 -2.31 -3.81 23.17
N SER A 13 -2.93 -2.71 23.54
CA SER A 13 -3.43 -1.69 22.62
C SER A 13 -2.28 -1.01 21.89
N GLY A 14 -2.54 -0.53 20.67
CA GLY A 14 -1.60 0.35 19.96
C GLY A 14 -1.30 1.67 20.69
N LEU A 15 -2.05 2.01 21.74
CA LEU A 15 -1.82 3.16 22.61
C LEU A 15 -1.01 2.80 23.87
N ASP A 16 -0.63 1.54 24.05
CA ASP A 16 0.27 1.13 25.13
C ASP A 16 1.62 1.84 24.96
N PRO A 17 2.16 2.47 26.02
CA PRO A 17 3.44 3.20 25.94
C PRO A 17 4.60 2.34 25.44
N ARG A 18 4.60 1.05 25.71
CA ARG A 18 5.62 0.12 25.21
C ARG A 18 5.52 -0.04 23.69
N ILE A 19 4.30 -0.17 23.17
CA ILE A 19 4.04 -0.25 21.74
C ILE A 19 4.40 1.06 21.04
N ILE A 20 4.02 2.20 21.60
CA ILE A 20 4.38 3.51 21.08
C ILE A 20 5.90 3.62 20.95
N LYS A 21 6.65 3.27 21.99
CA LYS A 21 8.12 3.33 21.97
C LYS A 21 8.74 2.41 20.92
N VAL A 22 8.16 1.23 20.68
CA VAL A 22 8.61 0.32 19.60
C VAL A 22 8.37 0.97 18.24
N ARG A 23 7.20 1.56 18.02
CA ARG A 23 6.85 2.24 16.76
C ARG A 23 7.73 3.47 16.47
N GLU A 24 8.08 4.23 17.50
CA GLU A 24 9.04 5.33 17.39
C GLU A 24 10.41 4.83 16.93
N LYS A 25 10.95 3.79 17.55
CA LYS A 25 12.22 3.17 17.12
C LYS A 25 12.18 2.66 15.68
N ASN A 26 11.04 2.07 15.28
CA ASN A 26 10.83 1.62 13.92
C ASN A 26 10.81 2.79 12.94
N ARG A 27 10.10 3.86 13.25
CA ARG A 27 10.10 5.10 12.48
C ARG A 27 11.51 5.64 12.28
N ASP A 28 12.26 5.73 13.36
CA ASP A 28 13.62 6.27 13.35
C ASP A 28 14.55 5.43 12.46
N ARG A 29 14.44 4.10 12.54
CA ARG A 29 15.15 3.18 11.65
C ARG A 29 14.78 3.42 10.18
N ILE A 30 13.49 3.50 9.86
CA ILE A 30 12.98 3.71 8.50
C ILE A 30 13.46 5.06 7.95
N ILE A 31 13.39 6.13 8.74
CA ILE A 31 13.88 7.46 8.37
C ILE A 31 15.37 7.39 8.02
N ASN A 32 16.18 6.72 8.82
CA ASN A 32 17.62 6.57 8.55
C ASN A 32 17.89 5.82 7.24
N VAL A 33 17.11 4.79 6.92
CA VAL A 33 17.22 4.11 5.62
C VAL A 33 16.82 5.03 4.47
N ILE A 34 15.75 5.80 4.62
CA ILE A 34 15.31 6.78 3.61
C ILE A 34 16.39 7.83 3.37
N ILE A 35 16.98 8.42 4.43
CA ILE A 35 18.07 9.39 4.33
C ILE A 35 19.23 8.80 3.53
N LYS A 36 19.69 7.60 3.90
CA LYS A 36 20.79 6.92 3.22
C LYS A 36 20.49 6.71 1.73
N LYS A 37 19.25 6.35 1.37
CA LYS A 37 18.86 6.13 -0.01
C LYS A 37 18.68 7.41 -0.82
N ILE A 38 18.28 8.51 -0.20
CA ILE A 38 18.27 9.83 -0.84
C ILE A 38 19.72 10.29 -1.08
N ASP A 39 20.58 10.20 -0.10
CA ASP A 39 21.98 10.61 -0.20
C ASP A 39 22.76 9.81 -1.26
N SER A 40 22.48 8.53 -1.37
CA SER A 40 23.07 7.66 -2.41
C SER A 40 22.44 7.81 -3.81
N GLY A 41 21.41 8.64 -3.95
CA GLY A 41 20.72 8.86 -5.22
C GLY A 41 19.82 7.70 -5.68
N ILE A 42 19.62 6.68 -4.82
CA ILE A 42 18.68 5.57 -5.10
C ILE A 42 17.25 6.10 -5.07
N PHE A 43 16.91 6.90 -4.06
CA PHE A 43 15.63 7.59 -4.02
C PHE A 43 15.78 8.98 -4.64
N LYS A 44 15.14 9.18 -5.78
CA LYS A 44 15.11 10.48 -6.46
C LYS A 44 13.78 11.17 -6.22
N SER A 45 13.82 12.43 -5.80
CA SER A 45 12.64 13.26 -5.61
C SER A 45 12.96 14.71 -5.85
N ASN A 46 12.08 15.42 -6.52
CA ASN A 46 12.19 16.87 -6.69
C ASN A 46 11.70 17.64 -5.45
N ILE A 47 10.87 17.01 -4.63
CA ILE A 47 10.26 17.61 -3.43
C ILE A 47 11.05 17.22 -2.19
N TYR A 48 11.30 15.91 -2.00
CA TYR A 48 11.97 15.37 -0.82
C TYR A 48 13.45 15.16 -1.12
N LYS A 49 14.23 16.19 -0.92
CA LYS A 49 15.68 16.24 -1.14
C LYS A 49 16.37 17.00 -0.03
N PHE A 50 17.64 16.73 0.15
CA PHE A 50 18.51 17.42 1.08
C PHE A 50 19.45 18.36 0.35
N ASP A 51 19.82 19.44 1.02
CA ASP A 51 20.91 20.28 0.60
C ASP A 51 22.23 19.57 0.93
N LYS A 52 23.26 19.78 0.09
CA LYS A 52 24.52 19.04 0.19
C LYS A 52 25.24 19.21 1.52
N GLU A 53 25.05 20.34 2.17
CA GLU A 53 25.74 20.75 3.39
C GLU A 53 25.00 20.31 4.69
N MET A 54 23.81 19.74 4.55
CA MET A 54 23.03 19.33 5.73
C MET A 54 23.71 18.17 6.46
N SER A 55 23.86 18.32 7.77
CA SER A 55 24.27 17.26 8.68
C SER A 55 23.20 16.15 8.74
N HIS A 56 23.59 14.98 9.21
CA HIS A 56 22.65 13.87 9.38
C HIS A 56 21.49 14.23 10.34
N GLU A 57 21.78 14.98 11.40
CA GLU A 57 20.76 15.41 12.36
C GLU A 57 19.73 16.37 11.74
N GLU A 58 20.17 17.31 10.91
CA GLU A 58 19.28 18.21 10.18
C GLU A 58 18.41 17.46 9.18
N LYS A 59 18.98 16.51 8.44
CA LYS A 59 18.23 15.62 7.53
C LYS A 59 17.18 14.81 8.29
N TYR A 60 17.53 14.28 9.45
CA TYR A 60 16.62 13.54 10.30
C TYR A 60 15.45 14.42 10.78
N LYS A 61 15.72 15.61 11.29
CA LYS A 61 14.68 16.58 11.70
C LYS A 61 13.76 16.94 10.53
N LYS A 62 14.33 17.13 9.35
CA LYS A 62 13.54 17.40 8.13
C LYS A 62 12.66 16.20 7.74
N CYS A 63 13.17 14.98 7.83
CA CYS A 63 12.37 13.78 7.62
C CYS A 63 11.23 13.63 8.63
N LEU A 64 11.43 13.99 9.90
CA LEU A 64 10.36 14.01 10.90
C LEU A 64 9.23 14.98 10.52
N GLN A 65 9.55 16.14 9.97
CA GLN A 65 8.54 17.09 9.46
C GLN A 65 7.77 16.48 8.28
N TRP A 66 8.47 15.84 7.34
CA TRP A 66 7.86 15.18 6.19
C TRP A 66 7.03 13.95 6.57
N TRP A 67 7.32 13.33 7.72
CA TRP A 67 6.61 12.14 8.19
C TRP A 67 5.12 12.34 8.35
N ASP A 68 4.66 13.55 8.64
CA ASP A 68 3.24 13.87 8.76
C ASP A 68 2.54 14.12 7.41
N GLU A 69 3.32 14.10 6.31
CA GLU A 69 2.80 14.33 4.98
C GLU A 69 2.40 13.02 4.27
N LYS A 70 1.15 12.90 3.80
CA LYS A 70 0.70 11.76 2.99
C LYS A 70 1.61 11.51 1.79
N LYS A 71 2.02 12.59 1.11
CA LYS A 71 2.86 12.54 -0.09
C LYS A 71 4.22 11.89 0.17
N PHE A 72 4.80 12.12 1.35
CA PHE A 72 6.03 11.47 1.78
C PHE A 72 5.88 9.95 1.82
N HIS A 73 4.84 9.46 2.47
CA HIS A 73 4.58 8.02 2.57
C HIS A 73 4.29 7.35 1.23
N PHE A 74 3.67 8.06 0.32
CA PHE A 74 3.45 7.57 -1.03
C PHE A 74 4.74 7.55 -1.86
N LYS A 75 5.54 8.61 -1.77
CA LYS A 75 6.80 8.71 -2.51
C LYS A 75 7.79 7.61 -2.12
N PHE A 76 7.88 7.34 -0.83
CA PHE A 76 8.81 6.35 -0.28
C PHE A 76 8.14 5.00 0.04
N ALA A 77 7.02 4.71 -0.62
CA ALA A 77 6.36 3.42 -0.50
C ALA A 77 7.27 2.28 -0.97
N ILE A 78 7.28 1.21 -0.19
CA ILE A 78 8.08 0.02 -0.40
C ILE A 78 7.35 -0.87 -1.41
N ARG A 79 8.07 -1.27 -2.48
CA ARG A 79 7.53 -2.05 -3.60
C ARG A 79 8.32 -3.30 -3.92
N SER A 80 9.28 -3.65 -3.09
CA SER A 80 10.04 -4.88 -3.25
C SER A 80 10.32 -5.55 -1.91
N PRO A 81 10.39 -6.87 -1.88
CA PRO A 81 10.73 -7.64 -0.67
C PRO A 81 12.10 -7.26 -0.10
N GLN A 82 13.06 -6.93 -0.95
CA GLN A 82 14.41 -6.54 -0.53
C GLN A 82 14.39 -5.22 0.24
N LEU A 83 13.70 -4.21 -0.31
CA LEU A 83 13.56 -2.93 0.36
C LEU A 83 12.75 -3.07 1.66
N LEU A 84 11.73 -3.93 1.67
CA LEU A 84 10.98 -4.24 2.88
C LEU A 84 11.90 -4.77 3.98
N ASN A 85 12.71 -5.77 3.67
CA ASN A 85 13.62 -6.37 4.64
C ASN A 85 14.65 -5.34 5.16
N GLU A 86 15.20 -4.51 4.28
CA GLU A 86 16.10 -3.42 4.66
C GLU A 86 15.43 -2.41 5.61
N MET A 87 14.21 -2.00 5.31
CA MET A 87 13.43 -1.08 6.15
C MET A 87 13.08 -1.69 7.52
N LEU A 88 12.92 -3.03 7.58
CA LEU A 88 12.72 -3.77 8.82
C LEU A 88 14.03 -4.06 9.57
N GLY A 89 15.19 -3.65 9.03
CA GLY A 89 16.49 -3.88 9.65
C GLY A 89 17.11 -5.23 9.33
N ASN A 90 16.74 -5.85 8.22
CA ASN A 90 17.21 -7.16 7.73
C ASN A 90 16.93 -8.32 8.71
N VAL A 91 15.80 -8.27 9.39
CA VAL A 91 15.43 -9.27 10.41
C VAL A 91 14.47 -10.36 9.89
N LEU A 92 13.99 -10.24 8.66
CA LEU A 92 13.10 -11.24 8.09
C LEU A 92 13.84 -12.56 7.85
N GLN A 93 13.18 -13.67 8.16
CA GLN A 93 13.67 -15.00 7.86
C GLN A 93 13.82 -15.17 6.34
N PRO A 94 14.86 -15.90 5.86
CA PRO A 94 15.07 -16.12 4.42
C PRO A 94 13.83 -16.66 3.71
N GLN A 95 13.13 -17.61 4.34
CA GLN A 95 11.89 -18.20 3.80
C GLN A 95 10.79 -17.17 3.58
N THR A 96 10.68 -16.17 4.47
CA THR A 96 9.71 -15.09 4.32
C THR A 96 10.08 -14.21 3.12
N VAL A 97 11.34 -13.87 2.96
CA VAL A 97 11.83 -13.09 1.81
C VAL A 97 11.59 -13.83 0.50
N GLU A 98 11.91 -15.14 0.43
CA GLU A 98 11.67 -15.99 -0.74
C GLU A 98 10.18 -16.07 -1.08
N ARG A 99 9.32 -16.21 -0.08
CA ARG A 99 7.86 -16.21 -0.26
C ARG A 99 7.37 -14.90 -0.87
N LEU A 100 7.81 -13.77 -0.38
CA LEU A 100 7.47 -12.46 -0.94
C LEU A 100 8.01 -12.27 -2.36
N GLN A 101 9.19 -12.82 -2.67
CA GLN A 101 9.74 -12.83 -4.03
C GLN A 101 8.89 -13.68 -4.99
N LYS A 102 8.44 -14.87 -4.55
CA LYS A 102 7.49 -15.67 -5.33
C LYS A 102 6.19 -14.92 -5.60
N ALA A 103 5.66 -14.23 -4.59
CA ALA A 103 4.47 -13.40 -4.74
C ALA A 103 4.68 -12.31 -5.80
N GLN A 104 5.81 -11.63 -5.76
CA GLN A 104 6.17 -10.61 -6.75
C GLN A 104 6.30 -11.20 -8.16
N GLN A 105 6.92 -12.37 -8.31
CA GLN A 105 7.06 -13.06 -9.59
C GLN A 105 5.71 -13.48 -10.19
N LYS A 106 4.74 -13.85 -9.34
CA LYS A 106 3.35 -14.13 -9.76
C LYS A 106 2.53 -12.88 -10.06
N GLY A 107 3.10 -11.68 -9.90
CA GLY A 107 2.39 -10.43 -10.15
C GLY A 107 1.50 -9.97 -9.01
N ILE A 108 1.62 -10.56 -7.82
CA ILE A 108 0.90 -10.05 -6.64
C ILE A 108 1.44 -8.67 -6.29
N PRO A 109 0.57 -7.64 -6.25
CA PRO A 109 1.01 -6.27 -5.99
C PRO A 109 1.60 -6.15 -4.60
N PHE A 110 2.80 -5.60 -4.52
CA PHE A 110 3.47 -5.33 -3.26
C PHE A 110 3.57 -3.82 -3.04
N PHE A 111 2.92 -3.33 -2.01
CA PHE A 111 2.91 -1.92 -1.68
C PHE A 111 2.72 -1.71 -0.19
N VAL A 112 3.75 -1.18 0.47
CA VAL A 112 3.70 -0.83 1.89
C VAL A 112 4.22 0.58 2.07
N ASN A 113 3.48 1.43 2.75
CA ASN A 113 3.96 2.76 3.06
C ASN A 113 4.83 2.75 4.33
N PRO A 114 5.77 3.72 4.49
CA PRO A 114 6.65 3.81 5.65
C PRO A 114 5.91 3.87 6.99
N TYR A 115 4.76 4.55 7.05
CA TYR A 115 3.96 4.63 8.27
C TYR A 115 3.46 3.25 8.70
N TYR A 116 2.79 2.50 7.82
CA TYR A 116 2.33 1.15 8.16
C TYR A 116 3.49 0.24 8.59
N LEU A 117 4.62 0.36 7.91
CA LEU A 117 5.79 -0.42 8.26
C LEU A 117 6.34 -0.08 9.65
N SER A 118 6.23 1.18 10.08
CA SER A 118 6.65 1.58 11.43
C SER A 118 5.80 0.97 12.55
N LEU A 119 4.59 0.52 12.22
CA LEU A 119 3.67 -0.09 13.19
C LEU A 119 4.03 -1.55 13.51
N ILE A 120 4.88 -2.19 12.70
CA ILE A 120 5.22 -3.61 12.83
C ILE A 120 6.43 -3.79 13.73
N ASN A 121 6.35 -4.73 14.66
CA ASN A 121 7.50 -5.21 15.40
C ASN A 121 7.98 -6.57 14.87
N ALA A 122 8.92 -6.53 13.93
CA ALA A 122 9.46 -7.75 13.33
C ALA A 122 10.44 -8.49 14.26
N ASN A 123 11.00 -7.81 15.27
CA ASN A 123 11.99 -8.41 16.19
C ASN A 123 11.36 -9.12 17.38
N GLU A 124 10.17 -8.70 17.79
CA GLU A 124 9.48 -9.22 18.95
C GLU A 124 8.00 -9.49 18.62
N PRO A 125 7.71 -10.46 17.72
CA PRO A 125 6.35 -10.68 17.23
C PRO A 125 5.36 -11.03 18.34
N TYR A 126 5.82 -11.68 19.42
CA TYR A 126 4.95 -12.03 20.57
C TYR A 126 4.55 -10.83 21.41
N PHE A 127 5.38 -9.80 21.48
CA PHE A 127 5.09 -8.58 22.21
C PHE A 127 3.98 -7.76 21.54
N ALA A 128 3.97 -7.77 20.22
CA ALA A 128 3.07 -6.92 19.42
C ALA A 128 1.90 -7.68 18.77
N VAL A 129 1.68 -8.95 19.12
CA VAL A 129 0.68 -9.82 18.47
C VAL A 129 -0.71 -9.18 18.38
N GLY A 130 -1.18 -8.49 19.42
CA GLY A 130 -2.47 -7.82 19.38
C GLY A 130 -2.48 -6.47 18.69
N ALA A 131 -1.30 -5.83 18.54
CA ALA A 131 -1.19 -4.46 18.07
C ALA A 131 -0.84 -4.35 16.59
N ASP A 132 -0.15 -5.34 16.02
CA ASP A 132 0.36 -5.28 14.65
C ASP A 132 0.01 -6.50 13.78
N LEU A 133 -0.59 -7.55 14.34
CA LEU A 133 -0.90 -8.78 13.61
C LEU A 133 -1.70 -8.52 12.33
N ALA A 134 -2.73 -7.69 12.42
CA ALA A 134 -3.55 -7.35 11.25
C ALA A 134 -2.76 -6.64 10.15
N ILE A 135 -1.73 -5.87 10.52
CA ILE A 135 -0.85 -5.20 9.54
C ILE A 135 0.14 -6.18 8.96
N GLN A 136 0.64 -7.11 9.75
CA GLN A 136 1.51 -8.19 9.26
C GLN A 136 0.79 -9.04 8.22
N ASP A 137 -0.47 -9.40 8.45
CA ASP A 137 -1.29 -10.18 7.52
C ASP A 137 -1.50 -9.47 6.16
N TYR A 138 -1.44 -8.15 6.14
CA TYR A 138 -1.47 -7.38 4.89
C TYR A 138 -0.16 -7.44 4.10
N ILE A 139 0.96 -7.62 4.78
CA ILE A 139 2.29 -7.45 4.21
C ILE A 139 2.93 -8.81 3.92
N PHE A 140 2.75 -9.77 4.82
CA PHE A 140 3.35 -11.09 4.71
C PHE A 140 2.34 -12.09 4.14
N TYR A 141 2.40 -12.29 2.84
CA TYR A 141 1.51 -13.20 2.14
C TYR A 141 1.73 -14.66 2.55
N THR A 142 0.64 -15.42 2.62
CA THR A 142 0.68 -16.87 2.86
C THR A 142 1.05 -17.62 1.57
N GLU A 143 1.62 -18.82 1.69
CA GLU A 143 1.87 -19.69 0.52
C GLU A 143 0.56 -20.00 -0.21
N GLN A 144 -0.51 -20.27 0.54
CA GLN A 144 -1.82 -20.53 -0.05
C GLN A 144 -2.31 -19.37 -0.94
N LEU A 145 -2.21 -18.13 -0.46
CA LEU A 145 -2.58 -16.96 -1.27
C LEU A 145 -1.76 -16.87 -2.55
N ILE A 146 -0.46 -17.19 -2.46
CA ILE A 146 0.45 -17.15 -3.62
C ILE A 146 0.11 -18.26 -4.61
N GLU A 147 -0.21 -19.44 -4.13
CA GLU A 147 -0.58 -20.59 -4.96
C GLU A 147 -1.92 -20.36 -5.68
N GLU A 148 -2.90 -19.84 -4.98
CA GLU A 148 -4.24 -19.58 -5.50
C GLU A 148 -4.33 -18.30 -6.35
N PHE A 149 -3.32 -17.42 -6.30
CA PHE A 149 -3.33 -16.17 -7.04
C PHE A 149 -3.30 -16.42 -8.56
N GLY A 150 -4.28 -15.85 -9.26
CA GLY A 150 -4.48 -16.07 -10.69
C GLY A 150 -5.36 -17.25 -11.03
N TYR A 151 -5.67 -18.13 -10.06
CA TYR A 151 -6.66 -19.20 -10.23
C TYR A 151 -8.03 -18.83 -9.70
N ILE A 152 -8.18 -17.74 -9.02
CA ILE A 152 -9.45 -17.23 -8.52
C ILE A 152 -10.18 -16.56 -9.68
N VAL A 153 -10.88 -17.40 -10.43
CA VAL A 153 -11.57 -17.06 -11.68
C VAL A 153 -12.55 -15.88 -11.53
N ALA A 154 -13.12 -15.70 -10.34
CA ALA A 154 -14.03 -14.60 -10.06
C ALA A 154 -13.32 -13.23 -10.11
N TRP A 155 -12.07 -13.14 -9.66
CA TRP A 155 -11.29 -11.89 -9.68
C TRP A 155 -10.92 -11.49 -11.09
N GLU A 156 -10.38 -12.45 -11.85
CA GLU A 156 -9.95 -12.21 -13.22
C GLU A 156 -11.10 -11.81 -14.12
N ARG A 157 -12.28 -12.42 -13.91
CA ARG A 157 -13.44 -12.18 -14.74
C ARG A 157 -14.21 -10.93 -14.36
N GLU A 158 -14.31 -10.62 -13.07
CA GLU A 158 -14.99 -9.41 -12.62
C GLU A 158 -14.22 -8.14 -12.99
N ASP A 159 -12.89 -8.22 -13.03
CA ASP A 159 -12.01 -7.09 -13.26
C ASP A 159 -11.52 -6.97 -14.72
N ILE A 160 -11.80 -7.95 -15.58
CA ILE A 160 -11.50 -7.84 -17.00
C ILE A 160 -12.46 -6.85 -17.65
N VAL A 161 -11.94 -5.68 -17.93
CA VAL A 161 -12.66 -4.62 -18.62
C VAL A 161 -12.41 -4.72 -20.12
N LYS A 162 -13.43 -5.11 -20.88
CA LYS A 162 -13.42 -5.08 -22.34
C LYS A 162 -14.50 -4.12 -22.82
N PRO A 163 -14.16 -3.14 -23.67
CA PRO A 163 -15.13 -2.17 -24.18
C PRO A 163 -16.37 -2.87 -24.77
N GLY A 164 -17.55 -2.44 -24.34
CA GLY A 164 -18.81 -2.95 -24.86
C GLY A 164 -19.12 -4.42 -24.54
N LYS A 165 -18.34 -5.07 -23.65
CA LYS A 165 -18.59 -6.44 -23.22
C LYS A 165 -18.92 -6.48 -21.73
N PRO A 166 -19.90 -7.26 -21.30
CA PRO A 166 -20.16 -7.48 -19.89
C PRO A 166 -18.99 -8.23 -19.23
N ASN A 167 -18.67 -7.88 -18.00
CA ASN A 167 -17.75 -8.64 -17.18
C ASN A 167 -18.40 -9.93 -16.65
N ALA A 168 -17.72 -10.68 -15.77
CA ALA A 168 -18.25 -11.93 -15.21
C ALA A 168 -19.50 -11.74 -14.34
N ALA A 169 -19.71 -10.55 -13.78
CA ALA A 169 -20.92 -10.18 -13.05
C ALA A 169 -22.07 -9.76 -13.98
N GLY A 170 -21.87 -9.76 -15.31
CA GLY A 170 -22.87 -9.38 -16.30
C GLY A 170 -22.93 -7.90 -16.63
N TRP A 171 -22.04 -7.07 -16.08
CA TRP A 171 -22.04 -5.62 -16.26
C TRP A 171 -21.18 -5.19 -17.43
N ILE A 172 -21.63 -4.18 -18.16
CA ILE A 172 -20.82 -3.48 -19.15
C ILE A 172 -19.98 -2.42 -18.43
N LEU A 173 -18.66 -2.61 -18.46
CA LEU A 173 -17.73 -1.67 -17.86
C LEU A 173 -17.15 -0.74 -18.90
N PRO A 174 -17.20 0.58 -18.69
CA PRO A 174 -16.54 1.54 -19.55
C PRO A 174 -15.04 1.50 -19.28
N THR A 175 -14.25 1.35 -20.31
CA THR A 175 -12.78 1.20 -20.20
C THR A 175 -12.00 2.47 -20.07
N GLN A 176 -12.63 3.62 -20.37
CA GLN A 176 -11.91 4.90 -20.43
C GLN A 176 -12.06 5.75 -19.18
N HIS A 177 -12.92 5.30 -18.27
CA HIS A 177 -13.27 6.05 -17.06
C HIS A 177 -12.92 5.23 -15.84
N ASN A 178 -12.43 5.88 -14.80
CA ASN A 178 -12.26 5.25 -13.49
C ASN A 178 -13.61 5.07 -12.79
N ILE A 179 -14.51 4.38 -13.48
CA ILE A 179 -15.86 4.05 -12.99
C ILE A 179 -16.02 2.55 -13.08
N HIS A 180 -16.35 1.93 -11.98
CA HIS A 180 -16.74 0.53 -11.93
C HIS A 180 -18.21 0.41 -11.59
N ARG A 181 -18.93 -0.34 -12.39
CA ARG A 181 -20.34 -0.64 -12.16
C ARG A 181 -20.50 -2.14 -11.89
N ARG A 182 -20.64 -2.47 -10.63
CA ARG A 182 -20.86 -3.86 -10.19
C ARG A 182 -22.35 -4.18 -10.07
N TYR A 183 -23.15 -3.19 -9.77
CA TYR A 183 -24.60 -3.30 -9.62
C TYR A 183 -25.31 -2.36 -10.59
N PRO A 184 -26.53 -2.68 -11.04
CA PRO A 184 -27.25 -1.83 -11.98
C PRO A 184 -27.40 -0.39 -11.52
N ASP A 185 -27.67 -0.23 -10.24
CA ASP A 185 -28.04 1.05 -9.63
C ASP A 185 -26.88 1.77 -8.94
N VAL A 186 -25.67 1.18 -8.99
CA VAL A 186 -24.50 1.74 -8.28
C VAL A 186 -23.30 1.81 -9.19
N ALA A 187 -22.79 3.01 -9.40
CA ALA A 187 -21.51 3.26 -10.03
C ALA A 187 -20.47 3.69 -8.98
N ILE A 188 -19.30 3.05 -8.99
CA ILE A 188 -18.20 3.39 -8.11
C ILE A 188 -17.23 4.28 -8.86
N LEU A 189 -17.09 5.51 -8.40
CA LEU A 189 -16.08 6.44 -8.90
C LEU A 189 -14.75 6.14 -8.24
N ILE A 190 -13.72 5.87 -9.03
CA ILE A 190 -12.37 5.65 -8.55
C ILE A 190 -11.57 6.95 -8.76
N PRO A 191 -11.29 7.70 -7.68
CA PRO A 191 -10.48 8.92 -7.80
C PRO A 191 -9.05 8.58 -8.20
N ASP A 192 -8.29 9.58 -8.62
CA ASP A 192 -6.86 9.46 -8.88
C ASP A 192 -6.12 9.10 -7.59
N THR A 193 -5.94 7.83 -7.39
CA THR A 193 -5.21 7.29 -6.24
C THR A 193 -4.07 6.41 -6.73
N MET A 194 -3.09 6.22 -5.87
CA MET A 194 -1.99 5.31 -6.10
C MET A 194 -2.40 3.86 -5.85
N GLY A 195 -3.34 3.34 -6.61
CA GLY A 195 -3.78 1.98 -6.45
C GLY A 195 -4.54 1.72 -5.13
N ARG A 196 -4.40 0.54 -4.54
CA ARG A 196 -5.10 0.17 -3.30
C ARG A 196 -4.56 0.91 -2.09
N SER A 197 -5.28 1.85 -1.59
CA SER A 197 -4.94 2.52 -0.34
C SER A 197 -5.17 1.63 0.90
N CYS A 198 -6.01 0.61 0.79
CA CYS A 198 -6.32 -0.29 1.89
C CYS A 198 -5.29 -1.40 2.13
N GLY A 199 -4.40 -1.68 1.15
CA GLY A 199 -3.39 -2.74 1.24
C GLY A 199 -3.91 -4.18 1.24
N GLY A 200 -5.21 -4.41 1.40
CA GLY A 200 -5.78 -5.75 1.45
C GLY A 200 -6.03 -6.37 0.06
N LEU A 201 -5.81 -7.67 -0.10
CA LEU A 201 -6.18 -8.45 -1.28
C LEU A 201 -7.54 -9.10 -1.02
N CYS A 202 -8.63 -8.34 -1.23
CA CYS A 202 -9.96 -8.88 -1.06
C CYS A 202 -10.42 -9.56 -2.35
N SER A 203 -11.04 -10.73 -2.25
CA SER A 203 -11.59 -11.49 -3.40
C SER A 203 -12.62 -10.71 -4.21
N THR A 204 -13.26 -9.74 -3.59
CA THR A 204 -14.25 -8.86 -4.20
C THR A 204 -13.73 -7.46 -4.50
N CYS A 205 -12.40 -7.27 -4.52
CA CYS A 205 -11.82 -5.95 -4.74
C CYS A 205 -11.94 -5.52 -6.19
N GLN A 206 -12.74 -4.51 -6.44
CA GLN A 206 -12.96 -3.95 -7.78
C GLN A 206 -11.76 -3.21 -8.36
N ARG A 207 -10.72 -2.97 -7.55
CA ARG A 207 -9.46 -2.35 -8.00
C ARG A 207 -8.35 -3.35 -8.28
N MET A 208 -8.65 -4.63 -8.22
CA MET A 208 -7.64 -5.67 -8.45
C MET A 208 -7.03 -5.56 -9.84
N PHE A 209 -7.86 -5.27 -10.85
CA PHE A 209 -7.42 -5.06 -12.22
C PHE A 209 -6.37 -3.94 -12.35
N ASP A 210 -6.63 -2.78 -11.75
CA ASP A 210 -5.70 -1.64 -11.79
C ASP A 210 -4.36 -1.98 -11.12
N PHE A 211 -4.42 -2.81 -10.09
CA PHE A 211 -3.23 -3.31 -9.40
C PHE A 211 -2.42 -4.28 -10.24
N GLN A 212 -3.07 -5.28 -10.80
CA GLN A 212 -2.41 -6.32 -11.59
C GLN A 212 -1.77 -5.75 -12.85
N ASN A 213 -2.38 -4.74 -13.43
CA ASN A 213 -1.91 -4.10 -14.65
C ASN A 213 -1.00 -2.89 -14.40
N GLY A 214 -0.71 -2.54 -13.14
CA GLY A 214 0.14 -1.41 -12.79
C GLY A 214 -0.45 -0.05 -13.21
N HIS A 215 -1.74 0.04 -13.39
CA HIS A 215 -2.43 1.27 -13.78
C HIS A 215 -2.50 2.22 -12.59
N LEU A 216 -1.53 3.11 -12.50
CA LEU A 216 -1.50 4.16 -11.49
C LEU A 216 -1.96 5.47 -12.15
N ASN A 217 -3.05 6.03 -11.65
CA ASN A 217 -3.54 7.34 -12.09
C ASN A 217 -2.80 8.51 -11.42
N PHE A 218 -1.60 8.27 -10.96
CA PHE A 218 -0.82 9.23 -10.20
C PHE A 218 0.63 9.23 -10.65
N ASN A 219 1.16 10.39 -10.99
CA ASN A 219 2.57 10.54 -11.31
C ASN A 219 3.38 10.64 -10.01
N LEU A 220 4.07 9.57 -9.66
CA LEU A 220 4.84 9.46 -8.43
C LEU A 220 6.01 10.45 -8.35
N ASP A 221 6.60 10.81 -9.49
CA ASP A 221 7.75 11.71 -9.50
C ASP A 221 7.36 13.14 -9.20
N SER A 222 6.23 13.58 -9.73
CA SER A 222 5.68 14.91 -9.46
C SER A 222 4.67 14.95 -8.31
N LEU A 223 4.20 13.79 -7.84
CA LEU A 223 3.11 13.64 -6.89
C LEU A 223 1.82 14.37 -7.34
N LYS A 224 1.56 14.33 -8.64
CA LYS A 224 0.39 14.95 -9.27
C LYS A 224 -0.45 13.88 -9.97
N PRO A 225 -1.76 14.06 -10.04
CA PRO A 225 -2.61 13.22 -10.88
C PRO A 225 -2.13 13.22 -12.34
N ASN A 226 -2.29 12.11 -13.05
CA ASN A 226 -1.96 12.02 -14.46
C ASN A 226 -2.92 12.86 -15.33
N THR A 227 -4.15 13.00 -14.89
CA THR A 227 -5.18 13.80 -15.56
C THR A 227 -5.65 14.92 -14.63
N LYS A 228 -5.92 16.10 -15.18
CA LYS A 228 -6.50 17.19 -14.40
C LYS A 228 -7.87 16.79 -13.89
N TRP A 229 -8.18 17.19 -12.65
CA TRP A 229 -9.43 16.81 -12.00
C TRP A 229 -10.67 17.25 -12.79
N ASP A 230 -10.65 18.45 -13.37
CA ASP A 230 -11.77 18.96 -14.14
C ASP A 230 -12.03 18.17 -15.44
N GLU A 231 -10.95 17.71 -16.10
CA GLU A 231 -11.06 16.85 -17.28
C GLU A 231 -11.63 15.48 -16.91
N LYS A 232 -11.22 14.97 -15.77
CA LYS A 232 -11.73 13.72 -15.24
C LYS A 232 -13.20 13.82 -14.86
N LEU A 233 -13.60 14.89 -14.17
CA LEU A 233 -15.00 15.12 -13.83
C LEU A 233 -15.88 15.22 -15.07
N LYS A 234 -15.44 15.92 -16.12
CA LYS A 234 -16.17 15.97 -17.39
C LYS A 234 -16.34 14.57 -18.00
N SER A 235 -15.29 13.78 -18.02
CA SER A 235 -15.35 12.39 -18.49
C SER A 235 -16.31 11.53 -17.67
N LEU A 236 -16.30 11.69 -16.35
CA LEU A 236 -17.21 11.00 -15.45
C LEU A 236 -18.66 11.42 -15.67
N MET A 237 -18.93 12.70 -15.89
CA MET A 237 -20.27 13.22 -16.19
C MET A 237 -20.80 12.69 -17.51
N GLN A 238 -19.97 12.66 -18.56
CA GLN A 238 -20.34 12.07 -19.85
C GLN A 238 -20.77 10.59 -19.73
N TYR A 239 -20.14 9.85 -18.82
CA TYR A 239 -20.58 8.47 -18.56
C TYR A 239 -22.03 8.41 -18.08
N PHE A 240 -22.41 9.26 -17.11
CA PHE A 240 -23.78 9.29 -16.58
C PHE A 240 -24.78 9.88 -17.56
N GLU A 241 -24.37 10.82 -18.40
CA GLU A 241 -25.23 11.38 -19.47
C GLU A 241 -25.57 10.34 -20.55
N ASN A 242 -24.65 9.41 -20.79
CA ASN A 242 -24.82 8.35 -21.79
C ASN A 242 -25.39 7.03 -21.20
N ASP A 243 -25.55 6.98 -19.89
CA ASP A 243 -26.07 5.82 -19.18
C ASP A 243 -27.60 5.91 -19.09
N SER A 244 -28.28 5.49 -20.12
CA SER A 244 -29.74 5.46 -20.24
C SER A 244 -30.32 4.06 -20.12
#